data_3a08f07ad5a7e7df9d46b0c9041c7b38
#
_entry.id   3a08f07ad5a7e7df9d46b0c9041c7b38
#
_cell.length_a   1.000
_cell.length_b   1.000
_cell.length_c   1.000
_cell.angle_alpha   90.00
_cell.angle_beta   90.00
_cell.angle_gamma   90.00
#
_symmetry.space_group_name_H-M   'P 1'
#
loop_
_entity.id
_entity.type
_entity.pdbx_description
1 polymer ?
#
loop_
_entity_poly.entity_id
_entity_poly.type
_entity_poly.pdbx_seq_one_letter_code
_entity_poly.pdbx_strand_id
1 'polypeptide(L)'
;IPEGYEVPEGRVKPWGTAHAVYSCMDEIDGPFAVINADDYYGVEAFKLIYDYLSTHADDDKYRYTMVGYHLANTVTDNGYVSRGVCETNENGELVSVTERTRIEKYNGGVAYTEDDGNTWVQV
;
A
#
# COMPACT_ATOMS: atom_id res chain seq x y z
N ILE A 1 -13.35 2.15 19.61
CA ILE A 1 -13.93 1.05 18.81
C ILE A 1 -15.26 1.56 18.30
N PRO A 2 -15.58 1.38 17.02
CA PRO A 2 -16.86 1.78 16.46
C PRO A 2 -18.03 1.15 17.24
N GLU A 3 -19.14 1.84 17.29
CA GLU A 3 -20.36 1.35 17.95
C GLU A 3 -20.81 0.01 17.32
N GLY A 4 -21.20 -0.94 18.15
CA GLY A 4 -21.61 -2.28 17.71
C GLY A 4 -20.50 -3.31 17.58
N TYR A 5 -19.26 -2.95 17.91
CA TYR A 5 -18.12 -3.88 17.92
C TYR A 5 -17.57 -4.06 19.33
N GLU A 6 -17.18 -5.28 19.64
CA GLU A 6 -16.54 -5.64 20.91
C GLU A 6 -15.10 -6.10 20.67
N VAL A 7 -14.22 -5.86 21.65
CA VAL A 7 -12.85 -6.39 21.63
C VAL A 7 -12.89 -7.88 21.91
N PRO A 8 -12.40 -8.75 21.00
CA PRO A 8 -12.29 -10.17 21.31
C PRO A 8 -11.47 -10.43 22.56
N GLU A 9 -11.89 -11.39 23.36
CA GLU A 9 -11.18 -11.80 24.57
C GLU A 9 -9.72 -12.17 24.24
N GLY A 10 -8.78 -11.68 25.05
CA GLY A 10 -7.34 -11.94 24.89
C GLY A 10 -6.66 -11.12 23.78
N ARG A 11 -7.35 -10.22 23.09
CA ARG A 11 -6.71 -9.38 22.09
C ARG A 11 -5.85 -8.30 22.75
N VAL A 12 -4.53 -8.38 22.52
CA VAL A 12 -3.54 -7.40 22.98
C VAL A 12 -2.98 -6.52 21.87
N LYS A 13 -3.14 -6.93 20.60
CA LYS A 13 -2.65 -6.17 19.45
C LYS A 13 -3.64 -5.04 19.07
N PRO A 14 -3.14 -3.89 18.60
CA PRO A 14 -3.98 -2.84 18.00
C PRO A 14 -4.85 -3.39 16.87
N TRP A 15 -5.89 -2.67 16.51
CA TRP A 15 -6.67 -2.91 15.31
C TRP A 15 -5.84 -2.60 14.06
N GLY A 16 -6.31 -3.00 12.90
CA GLY A 16 -5.59 -2.80 11.65
C GLY A 16 -5.46 -1.32 11.22
N THR A 17 -4.74 -1.10 10.12
CA THR A 17 -4.46 0.25 9.58
C THR A 17 -5.70 1.06 9.26
N ALA A 18 -6.77 0.42 8.76
CA ALA A 18 -8.05 1.09 8.53
C ALA A 18 -8.65 1.69 9.79
N HIS A 19 -8.52 1.03 10.96
CA HIS A 19 -8.97 1.58 12.22
C HIS A 19 -8.11 2.78 12.67
N ALA A 20 -6.82 2.76 12.41
CA ALA A 20 -5.95 3.90 12.68
C ALA A 20 -6.40 5.15 11.91
N VAL A 21 -6.70 4.99 10.62
CA VAL A 21 -7.24 6.08 9.79
C VAL A 21 -8.61 6.53 10.30
N TYR A 22 -9.51 5.59 10.59
CA TYR A 22 -10.85 5.88 11.12
C TYR A 22 -10.80 6.68 12.43
N SER A 23 -9.80 6.43 13.28
CA SER A 23 -9.63 7.15 14.56
C SER A 23 -9.28 8.64 14.39
N CYS A 24 -8.91 9.07 13.19
CA CYS A 24 -8.63 10.47 12.86
C CYS A 24 -9.82 11.20 12.23
N MET A 25 -10.97 10.54 12.09
CA MET A 25 -12.11 11.05 11.32
C MET A 25 -12.60 12.42 11.77
N ASP A 26 -12.62 12.66 13.07
CA ASP A 26 -13.13 13.93 13.64
C ASP A 26 -12.08 15.06 13.58
N GLU A 27 -10.84 14.76 13.24
CA GLU A 27 -9.73 15.72 13.17
C GLU A 27 -9.36 16.12 11.74
N ILE A 28 -9.94 15.43 10.74
CA ILE A 28 -9.63 15.64 9.32
C ILE A 28 -10.85 16.29 8.64
N ASP A 29 -10.65 17.49 8.10
CA ASP A 29 -11.67 18.27 7.42
C ASP A 29 -11.39 18.53 5.92
N GLY A 30 -10.39 17.86 5.34
CA GLY A 30 -9.99 18.03 3.94
C GLY A 30 -9.19 16.85 3.39
N PRO A 31 -8.62 17.00 2.18
CA PRO A 31 -7.77 15.98 1.59
C PRO A 31 -6.59 15.62 2.48
N PHE A 32 -6.30 14.34 2.61
CA PHE A 32 -5.21 13.86 3.45
C PHE A 32 -4.47 12.67 2.83
N ALA A 33 -3.26 12.44 3.27
CA ALA A 33 -2.46 11.28 2.92
C ALA A 33 -2.18 10.41 4.14
N VAL A 34 -2.09 9.11 3.92
CA VAL A 34 -1.72 8.13 4.95
C VAL A 34 -0.34 7.59 4.62
N ILE A 35 0.54 7.61 5.60
CA ILE A 35 1.90 7.06 5.50
C ILE A 35 2.21 6.19 6.72
N ASN A 36 3.09 5.21 6.56
CA ASN A 36 3.66 4.50 7.69
C ASN A 36 4.80 5.34 8.29
N ALA A 37 4.87 5.40 9.60
CA ALA A 37 5.85 6.26 10.30
C ALA A 37 7.30 5.73 10.20
N ASP A 38 7.47 4.48 9.86
CA ASP A 38 8.75 3.75 9.78
C ASP A 38 9.20 3.45 8.34
N ASP A 39 8.47 3.95 7.33
CA ASP A 39 8.81 3.79 5.92
C ASP A 39 9.45 5.07 5.34
N TYR A 40 10.44 4.88 4.47
CA TYR A 40 11.02 5.96 3.68
C TYR A 40 10.43 5.98 2.26
N TYR A 41 9.68 7.05 1.95
CA TYR A 41 8.96 7.18 0.67
C TYR A 41 9.74 7.96 -0.40
N GLY A 42 10.73 8.76 0.01
CA GLY A 42 11.44 9.70 -0.87
C GLY A 42 10.68 11.01 -1.10
N VAL A 43 11.40 12.05 -1.46
CA VAL A 43 10.85 13.41 -1.62
C VAL A 43 9.82 13.48 -2.74
N GLU A 44 10.06 12.79 -3.84
CA GLU A 44 9.17 12.80 -5.02
C GLU A 44 7.78 12.23 -4.70
N ALA A 45 7.68 11.23 -3.82
CA ALA A 45 6.40 10.66 -3.42
C ALA A 45 5.51 11.69 -2.73
N PHE A 46 6.06 12.48 -1.82
CA PHE A 46 5.34 13.56 -1.13
C PHE A 46 4.88 14.64 -2.11
N LYS A 47 5.73 14.99 -3.07
CA LYS A 47 5.37 15.96 -4.10
C LYS A 47 4.21 15.47 -4.96
N LEU A 48 4.26 14.23 -5.44
CA LEU A 48 3.21 13.64 -6.27
C LEU A 48 1.86 13.59 -5.54
N ILE A 49 1.86 13.15 -4.28
CA ILE A 49 0.63 13.12 -3.45
C ILE A 49 0.09 14.52 -3.22
N TYR A 50 0.96 15.47 -2.87
CA TYR A 50 0.54 16.86 -2.63
C TYR A 50 -0.04 17.49 -3.90
N ASP A 51 0.61 17.33 -5.04
CA ASP A 51 0.14 17.87 -6.32
C ASP A 51 -1.23 17.28 -6.69
N TYR A 52 -1.44 15.98 -6.49
CA TYR A 52 -2.75 15.35 -6.71
C TYR A 52 -3.82 15.90 -5.78
N LEU A 53 -3.58 15.88 -4.48
CA LEU A 53 -4.55 16.33 -3.47
C LEU A 53 -4.90 17.81 -3.60
N SER A 54 -3.95 18.64 -4.07
CA SER A 54 -4.15 20.09 -4.26
C SER A 54 -4.93 20.43 -5.53
N THR A 55 -4.97 19.54 -6.51
CA THR A 55 -5.55 19.81 -7.84
C THR A 55 -6.85 19.06 -8.11
N HIS A 56 -7.21 18.10 -7.25
CA HIS A 56 -8.44 17.34 -7.37
C HIS A 56 -9.37 17.68 -6.21
N ALA A 57 -10.51 18.30 -6.54
CA ALA A 57 -11.57 18.55 -5.59
C ALA A 57 -12.54 17.36 -5.54
N ASP A 58 -13.26 17.24 -4.43
CA ASP A 58 -14.38 16.32 -4.33
C ASP A 58 -15.45 16.66 -5.39
N ASP A 59 -15.94 15.62 -6.03
CA ASP A 59 -17.02 15.68 -6.99
C ASP A 59 -18.06 14.56 -6.66
N ASP A 60 -18.73 14.01 -7.66
CA ASP A 60 -19.67 12.90 -7.50
C ASP A 60 -18.99 11.53 -7.26
N LYS A 61 -17.67 11.50 -7.16
CA LYS A 61 -16.86 10.28 -6.94
C LYS A 61 -15.85 10.48 -5.84
N TYR A 62 -15.56 9.40 -5.13
CA TYR A 62 -14.40 9.35 -4.24
C TYR A 62 -13.11 9.36 -5.06
N ARG A 63 -12.21 10.26 -4.71
CA ARG A 63 -10.91 10.43 -5.35
C ARG A 63 -9.80 9.87 -4.47
N TYR A 64 -9.24 8.74 -4.88
CA TYR A 64 -8.12 8.11 -4.21
C TYR A 64 -6.90 8.10 -5.12
N THR A 65 -5.72 8.18 -4.53
CA THR A 65 -4.46 8.04 -5.24
C THR A 65 -3.44 7.32 -4.37
N MET A 66 -2.47 6.70 -4.99
CA MET A 66 -1.33 6.10 -4.33
C MET A 66 -0.09 6.25 -5.21
N VAL A 67 1.08 6.31 -4.59
CA VAL A 67 2.34 6.31 -5.31
C VAL A 67 2.80 4.88 -5.49
N GLY A 68 2.88 4.43 -6.74
CA GLY A 68 3.48 3.15 -7.11
C GLY A 68 4.99 3.26 -7.24
N TYR A 69 5.70 2.24 -6.78
CA TYR A 69 7.15 2.12 -6.92
C TYR A 69 7.46 0.99 -7.89
N HIS A 70 8.50 1.16 -8.71
CA HIS A 70 9.00 0.04 -9.50
C HIS A 70 9.46 -1.08 -8.59
N LEU A 71 8.87 -2.26 -8.75
CA LEU A 71 9.09 -3.40 -7.85
C LEU A 71 10.57 -3.76 -7.72
N ALA A 72 11.32 -3.68 -8.83
CA ALA A 72 12.77 -3.94 -8.85
C ALA A 72 13.58 -3.05 -7.88
N ASN A 73 13.08 -1.83 -7.58
CA ASN A 73 13.71 -0.90 -6.65
C ASN A 73 13.34 -1.17 -5.18
N THR A 74 12.44 -2.10 -4.92
CA THR A 74 11.92 -2.41 -3.58
C THR A 74 12.38 -3.77 -3.04
N VAL A 75 13.13 -4.52 -3.82
CA VAL A 75 13.69 -5.82 -3.45
C VAL A 75 15.12 -5.69 -2.95
N THR A 76 15.55 -6.61 -2.12
CA THR A 76 16.89 -6.67 -1.53
C THR A 76 17.68 -7.87 -2.06
N ASP A 77 19.01 -7.82 -1.95
CA ASP A 77 19.89 -8.98 -2.19
C ASP A 77 19.96 -9.94 -1.00
N ASN A 78 19.38 -9.56 0.14
CA ASN A 78 19.51 -10.28 1.41
C ASN A 78 18.17 -10.89 1.87
N GLY A 79 17.50 -11.64 1.01
CA GLY A 79 16.26 -12.33 1.33
C GLY A 79 15.07 -11.84 0.55
N TYR A 80 13.89 -12.28 0.97
CA TYR A 80 12.62 -11.94 0.32
C TYR A 80 11.94 -10.74 0.97
N VAL A 81 11.03 -10.15 0.23
CA VAL A 81 10.14 -9.07 0.69
C VAL A 81 8.68 -9.43 0.40
N SER A 82 7.77 -8.83 1.17
CA SER A 82 6.33 -8.84 0.86
C SER A 82 5.92 -7.50 0.26
N ARG A 83 5.13 -7.53 -0.81
CA ARG A 83 4.62 -6.31 -1.47
C ARG A 83 3.23 -6.53 -2.05
N GLY A 84 2.41 -5.50 -2.02
CA GLY A 84 1.23 -5.39 -2.84
C GLY A 84 1.62 -5.09 -4.28
N VAL A 85 1.55 -6.09 -5.15
CA VAL A 85 1.81 -5.91 -6.59
C VAL A 85 0.59 -5.30 -7.24
N CYS A 86 0.77 -4.10 -7.82
CA CYS A 86 -0.30 -3.31 -8.41
C CYS A 86 -0.37 -3.52 -9.92
N GLU A 87 -1.58 -3.63 -10.44
CA GLU A 87 -1.85 -3.57 -11.88
C GLU A 87 -2.59 -2.27 -12.19
N THR A 88 -2.18 -1.60 -13.25
CA THR A 88 -2.81 -0.37 -13.72
C THR A 88 -3.29 -0.51 -15.16
N ASN A 89 -4.34 0.24 -15.51
CA ASN A 89 -4.79 0.36 -16.88
C ASN A 89 -3.95 1.38 -17.68
N GLU A 90 -4.29 1.58 -18.95
CA GLU A 90 -3.60 2.52 -19.85
C GLU A 90 -3.65 3.98 -19.38
N ASN A 91 -4.62 4.33 -18.53
CA ASN A 91 -4.77 5.67 -17.96
C ASN A 91 -4.01 5.84 -16.64
N GLY A 92 -3.31 4.80 -16.15
CA GLY A 92 -2.63 4.80 -14.86
C GLY A 92 -3.56 4.61 -13.66
N GLU A 93 -4.81 4.18 -13.89
CA GLU A 93 -5.75 3.89 -12.81
C GLU A 93 -5.52 2.48 -12.28
N LEU A 94 -5.57 2.33 -10.97
CA LEU A 94 -5.38 1.06 -10.28
C LEU A 94 -6.53 0.08 -10.61
N VAL A 95 -6.18 -1.08 -11.15
CA VAL A 95 -7.12 -2.16 -11.48
C VAL A 95 -7.15 -3.20 -10.38
N SER A 96 -5.98 -3.62 -9.90
CA SER A 96 -5.87 -4.62 -8.85
C SER A 96 -4.64 -4.41 -7.97
N VAL A 97 -4.70 -4.94 -6.75
CA VAL A 97 -3.57 -5.09 -5.86
C VAL A 97 -3.56 -6.52 -5.36
N THR A 98 -2.46 -7.23 -5.59
CA THR A 98 -2.29 -8.60 -5.10
C THR A 98 -1.11 -8.65 -4.13
N GLU A 99 -1.37 -9.01 -2.87
CA GLU A 99 -0.32 -9.21 -1.89
C GLU A 99 0.50 -10.46 -2.24
N ARG A 100 1.82 -10.27 -2.43
CA ARG A 100 2.78 -11.35 -2.64
C ARG A 100 3.73 -11.37 -1.45
N THR A 101 3.70 -12.44 -0.70
CA THR A 101 4.40 -12.56 0.59
C THR A 101 5.86 -12.97 0.46
N ARG A 102 6.26 -13.48 -0.72
CA ARG A 102 7.65 -13.85 -0.99
C ARG A 102 8.08 -13.46 -2.40
N ILE A 103 8.75 -12.33 -2.49
CA ILE A 103 9.31 -11.76 -3.72
C ILE A 103 10.83 -11.67 -3.55
N GLU A 104 11.57 -12.14 -4.55
CA GLU A 104 13.04 -12.13 -4.55
C GLU A 104 13.58 -11.71 -5.92
N LYS A 105 14.87 -11.33 -5.95
CA LYS A 105 15.61 -11.26 -7.20
C LYS A 105 15.85 -12.69 -7.71
N TYR A 106 15.42 -12.96 -8.92
CA TYR A 106 15.46 -14.30 -9.51
C TYR A 106 15.78 -14.22 -11.00
N ASN A 107 16.80 -14.93 -11.43
CA ASN A 107 17.24 -15.03 -12.85
C ASN A 107 17.39 -13.66 -13.56
N GLY A 108 17.95 -12.67 -12.86
CA GLY A 108 18.19 -11.33 -13.41
C GLY A 108 16.98 -10.41 -13.45
N GLY A 109 15.85 -10.83 -12.89
CA GLY A 109 14.63 -10.06 -12.73
C GLY A 109 14.08 -10.13 -11.30
N VAL A 110 12.79 -9.93 -11.17
CA VAL A 110 12.06 -10.07 -9.92
C VAL A 110 10.96 -11.11 -10.11
N ALA A 111 10.86 -12.04 -9.19
CA ALA A 111 9.86 -13.10 -9.22
C ALA A 111 9.28 -13.36 -7.82
N TYR A 112 8.07 -13.90 -7.78
CA TYR A 112 7.47 -14.37 -6.54
C TYR A 112 7.22 -15.87 -6.56
N THR A 113 7.10 -16.45 -5.38
CA THR A 113 6.67 -17.84 -5.17
C THR A 113 5.54 -17.90 -4.15
N GLU A 114 4.62 -18.84 -4.34
CA GLU A 114 3.53 -19.15 -3.41
C GLU A 114 3.64 -20.55 -2.81
N ASP A 115 4.69 -21.31 -3.20
CA ASP A 115 4.90 -22.72 -2.86
C ASP A 115 6.33 -22.97 -2.33
N ASP A 116 6.82 -22.05 -1.51
CA ASP A 116 8.13 -22.12 -0.86
C ASP A 116 9.33 -22.26 -1.81
N GLY A 117 9.21 -21.72 -3.03
CA GLY A 117 10.28 -21.69 -4.01
C GLY A 117 10.31 -22.86 -4.97
N ASN A 118 9.27 -23.70 -4.99
CA ASN A 118 9.16 -24.78 -5.99
C ASN A 118 8.83 -24.23 -7.38
N THR A 119 7.99 -23.19 -7.44
CA THR A 119 7.69 -22.47 -8.67
C THR A 119 7.92 -20.97 -8.51
N TRP A 120 8.40 -20.34 -9.57
CA TRP A 120 8.68 -18.90 -9.61
C TRP A 120 7.97 -18.24 -10.78
N VAL A 121 7.25 -17.17 -10.49
CA VAL A 121 6.53 -16.38 -11.49
C VAL A 121 7.18 -15.01 -11.59
N GLN A 122 7.61 -14.62 -12.79
CA GLN A 122 8.19 -13.29 -13.06
C GLN A 122 7.12 -12.19 -12.90
N VAL A 123 7.54 -11.06 -12.37
CA VAL A 123 6.69 -9.87 -12.14
C VAL A 123 7.17 -8.74 -13.01
#